data_ac3c7001c910a7efeed5bbc789e9592d
#
_entry.id   ac3c7001c910a7efeed5bbc789e9592d
#
_cell.length_a   1.000
_cell.length_b   1.000
_cell.length_c   1.000
_cell.angle_alpha   90.00
_cell.angle_beta   90.00
_cell.angle_gamma   90.00
#
_symmetry.space_group_name_H-M   'P 1'
#
loop_
_entity.id
_entity.type
_entity.pdbx_description
1 polymer ?
#
loop_
_entity_poly.entity_id
_entity_poly.type
_entity_poly.pdbx_seq_one_letter_code
_entity_poly.pdbx_strand_id
1 'polypeptide(L)'
;MGKKQIVTAIVLTQVLYTQQLGHPIDQQKPLFSPVVKSLVLPGWGEYSLDNQIRGRIFVLSETVLLLAILGSYSVAQRQETEYKAYAAEHAGIDPIGKDRQFWVDIGNYSSLSTFNEEHLRWRDFIALYEDNDTWAWAWDSDSNRERFENTRIASDSWRLRGSFLIGGVVLNHIVSAIDALYLSKISNIQETVVSPNYNPHSDKMELSLTVYF
;
A
#
# COMPACT_ATOMS: atom_id res chain seq x y z
N MET A 1 -1.55 9.97 -20.24
CA MET A 1 -0.46 9.20 -19.62
C MET A 1 -1.11 8.20 -18.67
N GLY A 2 -1.01 6.90 -18.97
CA GLY A 2 -1.77 5.88 -18.23
C GLY A 2 -1.20 5.65 -16.85
N LYS A 3 -2.06 5.17 -15.93
CA LYS A 3 -1.70 4.79 -14.53
C LYS A 3 -0.43 3.94 -14.43
N LYS A 4 -0.12 3.14 -15.46
CA LYS A 4 1.11 2.33 -15.55
C LYS A 4 2.41 3.15 -15.60
N GLN A 5 2.38 4.33 -16.22
CA GLN A 5 3.57 5.20 -16.33
C GLN A 5 3.88 5.92 -15.02
N ILE A 6 2.86 6.27 -14.23
CA ILE A 6 3.04 6.96 -12.94
C ILE A 6 3.71 6.04 -11.93
N VAL A 7 3.30 4.77 -11.88
CA VAL A 7 3.88 3.79 -10.94
C VAL A 7 5.31 3.44 -11.30
N THR A 8 5.61 3.28 -12.60
CA THR A 8 6.98 3.06 -13.07
C THR A 8 7.88 4.26 -12.71
N ALA A 9 7.36 5.48 -12.80
CA ALA A 9 8.09 6.70 -12.42
C ALA A 9 8.38 6.74 -10.90
N ILE A 10 7.43 6.34 -10.04
CA ILE A 10 7.61 6.33 -8.59
C ILE A 10 8.67 5.30 -8.18
N VAL A 11 8.63 4.09 -8.73
CA VAL A 11 9.63 3.04 -8.42
C VAL A 11 11.02 3.42 -8.95
N LEU A 12 11.11 3.98 -10.15
CA LEU A 12 12.38 4.44 -10.73
C LEU A 12 12.99 5.64 -9.97
N THR A 13 12.18 6.58 -9.49
CA THR A 13 12.68 7.68 -8.67
C THR A 13 13.25 7.19 -7.34
N GLN A 14 12.65 6.18 -6.71
CA GLN A 14 13.19 5.61 -5.47
C GLN A 14 14.53 4.91 -5.69
N VAL A 15 14.70 4.15 -6.77
CA VAL A 15 15.98 3.47 -7.10
C VAL A 15 17.08 4.46 -7.46
N LEU A 16 16.78 5.54 -8.16
CA LEU A 16 17.77 6.57 -8.55
C LEU A 16 18.24 7.40 -7.35
N TYR A 17 17.36 7.70 -6.38
CA TYR A 17 17.74 8.43 -5.16
C TYR A 17 18.70 7.63 -4.28
N THR A 18 18.63 6.30 -4.23
CA THR A 18 19.54 5.48 -3.43
C THR A 18 20.99 5.48 -3.95
N GLN A 19 21.23 5.83 -5.22
CA GLN A 19 22.58 5.86 -5.80
C GLN A 19 23.33 7.19 -5.60
N GLN A 20 22.62 8.28 -5.31
CA GLN A 20 23.22 9.62 -5.16
C GLN A 20 23.65 9.99 -3.74
N LEU A 21 23.36 9.17 -2.72
CA LEU A 21 23.59 9.50 -1.30
C LEU A 21 25.00 9.17 -0.79
N GLY A 22 25.99 9.04 -1.66
CA GLY A 22 27.37 8.65 -1.32
C GLY A 22 28.39 9.79 -1.16
N HIS A 23 28.01 11.07 -1.13
CA HIS A 23 28.96 12.17 -0.93
C HIS A 23 28.85 12.81 0.46
N PRO A 24 29.99 13.09 1.15
CA PRO A 24 29.97 13.86 2.38
C PRO A 24 29.59 15.30 2.05
N ILE A 25 28.37 15.68 2.40
CA ILE A 25 27.88 17.05 2.30
C ILE A 25 28.29 17.78 3.57
N ASP A 26 29.01 18.89 3.37
CA ASP A 26 29.31 19.93 4.32
C ASP A 26 28.14 20.21 5.29
N GLN A 27 28.45 20.48 6.57
CA GLN A 27 27.47 20.61 7.68
C GLN A 27 26.51 21.80 7.54
N GLN A 28 25.79 21.91 6.44
CA GLN A 28 24.61 22.74 6.38
C GLN A 28 23.47 22.01 7.13
N LYS A 29 22.89 22.66 8.15
CA LYS A 29 21.68 22.15 8.83
C LYS A 29 20.70 21.67 7.77
N PRO A 30 20.32 20.40 7.77
CA PRO A 30 19.47 19.86 6.70
C PRO A 30 18.17 20.62 6.67
N LEU A 31 17.72 21.02 5.46
CA LEU A 31 16.49 21.79 5.20
C LEU A 31 15.25 21.08 5.82
N PHE A 32 15.33 19.77 5.99
CA PHE A 32 14.33 18.93 6.64
C PHE A 32 14.95 18.06 7.71
N SER A 33 14.28 17.97 8.87
CA SER A 33 14.59 17.02 9.94
C SER A 33 14.62 15.58 9.39
N PRO A 34 15.52 14.70 9.87
CA PRO A 34 15.56 13.28 9.47
C PRO A 34 14.19 12.59 9.58
N VAL A 35 13.39 12.96 10.58
CA VAL A 35 12.02 12.46 10.80
C VAL A 35 11.12 12.81 9.61
N VAL A 36 11.15 14.07 9.16
CA VAL A 36 10.33 14.52 8.02
C VAL A 36 10.78 13.82 6.73
N LYS A 37 12.09 13.61 6.55
CA LYS A 37 12.61 12.86 5.41
C LYS A 37 12.05 11.44 5.37
N SER A 38 12.04 10.73 6.51
CA SER A 38 11.50 9.36 6.59
C SER A 38 9.97 9.31 6.48
N LEU A 39 9.25 10.37 6.88
CA LEU A 39 7.81 10.47 6.62
C LEU A 39 7.47 10.62 5.14
N VAL A 40 8.33 11.30 4.38
CA VAL A 40 8.13 11.49 2.92
C VAL A 40 8.62 10.27 2.15
N LEU A 41 9.77 9.73 2.53
CA LEU A 41 10.39 8.56 1.89
C LEU A 41 11.02 7.67 2.95
N PRO A 42 10.46 6.48 3.23
CA PRO A 42 10.98 5.57 4.23
C PRO A 42 12.44 5.21 3.97
N GLY A 43 13.28 5.30 5.00
CA GLY A 43 14.71 5.07 4.88
C GLY A 43 15.56 6.33 4.63
N TRP A 44 14.98 7.43 4.15
CA TRP A 44 15.73 8.64 3.82
C TRP A 44 16.32 9.33 5.06
N GLY A 45 15.60 9.37 6.15
CA GLY A 45 16.09 9.90 7.42
C GLY A 45 17.26 9.09 7.96
N GLU A 46 17.16 7.77 7.94
CA GLU A 46 18.19 6.82 8.37
C GLU A 46 19.46 6.97 7.52
N TYR A 47 19.32 7.11 6.20
CA TYR A 47 20.46 7.43 5.32
C TYR A 47 21.11 8.75 5.68
N SER A 48 20.34 9.78 6.02
CA SER A 48 20.88 11.09 6.41
C SER A 48 21.58 11.09 7.78
N LEU A 49 21.39 10.03 8.56
CA LEU A 49 22.06 9.75 9.85
C LEU A 49 23.12 8.66 9.74
N ASP A 50 23.62 8.41 8.54
CA ASP A 50 24.69 7.44 8.23
C ASP A 50 24.33 5.96 8.53
N ASN A 51 23.05 5.66 8.78
CA ASN A 51 22.58 4.31 9.06
C ASN A 51 22.05 3.62 7.79
N GLN A 52 22.97 3.23 6.91
CA GLN A 52 22.65 2.65 5.61
C GLN A 52 21.86 1.33 5.69
N ILE A 53 22.12 0.50 6.71
CA ILE A 53 21.45 -0.81 6.82
C ILE A 53 19.96 -0.63 7.07
N ARG A 54 19.59 0.21 8.06
CA ARG A 54 18.19 0.48 8.38
C ARG A 54 17.50 1.19 7.22
N GLY A 55 18.16 2.17 6.60
CA GLY A 55 17.63 2.85 5.43
C GLY A 55 17.28 1.87 4.29
N ARG A 56 18.18 0.91 4.00
CA ARG A 56 17.93 -0.14 2.98
C ARG A 56 16.74 -1.02 3.33
N ILE A 57 16.56 -1.39 4.60
CA ILE A 57 15.43 -2.21 5.04
C ILE A 57 14.11 -1.49 4.76
N PHE A 58 13.98 -0.21 5.12
CA PHE A 58 12.76 0.55 4.89
C PHE A 58 12.47 0.76 3.39
N VAL A 59 13.48 1.09 2.59
CA VAL A 59 13.33 1.21 1.12
C VAL A 59 12.93 -0.12 0.49
N LEU A 60 13.53 -1.23 0.91
CA LEU A 60 13.17 -2.55 0.40
C LEU A 60 11.74 -2.93 0.79
N SER A 61 11.35 -2.69 2.04
CA SER A 61 9.96 -2.92 2.52
C SER A 61 8.96 -2.12 1.69
N GLU A 62 9.24 -0.85 1.44
CA GLU A 62 8.41 0.01 0.60
C GLU A 62 8.26 -0.55 -0.82
N THR A 63 9.39 -0.94 -1.42
CA THR A 63 9.41 -1.50 -2.76
C THR A 63 8.57 -2.78 -2.86
N VAL A 64 8.70 -3.68 -1.88
CA VAL A 64 7.92 -4.93 -1.83
C VAL A 64 6.43 -4.63 -1.66
N LEU A 65 6.06 -3.70 -0.77
CA LEU A 65 4.67 -3.30 -0.57
C LEU A 65 4.05 -2.72 -1.86
N LEU A 66 4.76 -1.82 -2.53
CA LEU A 66 4.29 -1.23 -3.78
C LEU A 66 4.11 -2.28 -4.89
N LEU A 67 5.06 -3.21 -5.04
CA LEU A 67 4.93 -4.31 -5.99
C LEU A 67 3.77 -5.24 -5.65
N ALA A 68 3.55 -5.53 -4.37
CA ALA A 68 2.43 -6.34 -3.91
C ALA A 68 1.08 -5.66 -4.16
N ILE A 69 0.97 -4.33 -3.97
CA ILE A 69 -0.22 -3.55 -4.31
C ILE A 69 -0.51 -3.66 -5.81
N LEU A 70 0.49 -3.41 -6.65
CA LEU A 70 0.35 -3.50 -8.10
C LEU A 70 -0.07 -4.90 -8.54
N GLY A 71 0.56 -5.93 -7.99
CA GLY A 71 0.22 -7.32 -8.24
C GLY A 71 -1.23 -7.62 -7.86
N SER A 72 -1.66 -7.20 -6.67
CA SER A 72 -3.02 -7.41 -6.17
C SER A 72 -4.07 -6.78 -7.08
N TYR A 73 -3.91 -5.52 -7.45
CA TYR A 73 -4.86 -4.85 -8.35
C TYR A 73 -4.81 -5.40 -9.78
N SER A 74 -3.65 -5.85 -10.26
CA SER A 74 -3.52 -6.46 -11.58
C SER A 74 -4.25 -7.80 -11.65
N VAL A 75 -4.15 -8.63 -10.61
CA VAL A 75 -4.89 -9.89 -10.51
C VAL A 75 -6.38 -9.62 -10.39
N ALA A 76 -6.81 -8.68 -9.53
CA ALA A 76 -8.21 -8.30 -9.40
C ALA A 76 -8.81 -7.86 -10.74
N GLN A 77 -8.11 -7.00 -11.48
CA GLN A 77 -8.55 -6.50 -12.79
C GLN A 77 -8.66 -7.62 -13.83
N ARG A 78 -7.73 -8.58 -13.83
CA ARG A 78 -7.79 -9.74 -14.73
C ARG A 78 -9.01 -10.60 -14.43
N GLN A 79 -9.25 -10.93 -13.17
CA GLN A 79 -10.41 -11.69 -12.75
C GLN A 79 -11.73 -10.94 -13.00
N GLU A 80 -11.73 -9.61 -12.86
CA GLU A 80 -12.89 -8.78 -13.21
C GLU A 80 -13.23 -8.89 -14.69
N THR A 81 -12.24 -8.82 -15.56
CA THR A 81 -12.44 -9.01 -16.99
C THR A 81 -12.93 -10.42 -17.32
N GLU A 82 -12.37 -11.44 -16.65
CA GLU A 82 -12.73 -12.83 -16.82
C GLU A 82 -14.19 -13.11 -16.42
N TYR A 83 -14.61 -12.71 -15.20
CA TYR A 83 -15.98 -12.98 -14.77
C TYR A 83 -17.02 -12.21 -15.59
N LYS A 84 -16.71 -10.99 -16.06
CA LYS A 84 -17.61 -10.23 -16.93
C LYS A 84 -17.79 -10.90 -18.30
N ALA A 85 -16.70 -11.37 -18.90
CA ALA A 85 -16.78 -12.11 -20.16
C ALA A 85 -17.52 -13.45 -19.98
N TYR A 86 -17.29 -14.13 -18.86
CA TYR A 86 -17.97 -15.39 -18.52
C TYR A 86 -19.48 -15.20 -18.34
N ALA A 87 -19.90 -14.12 -17.68
CA ALA A 87 -21.31 -13.78 -17.54
C ALA A 87 -21.98 -13.41 -18.87
N ALA A 88 -21.26 -12.74 -19.76
CA ALA A 88 -21.75 -12.46 -21.11
C ALA A 88 -22.03 -13.75 -21.91
N GLU A 89 -21.15 -14.75 -21.77
CA GLU A 89 -21.26 -16.04 -22.47
C GLU A 89 -22.36 -16.92 -21.88
N HIS A 90 -22.46 -17.04 -20.55
CA HIS A 90 -23.29 -18.03 -19.85
C HIS A 90 -24.59 -17.49 -19.26
N ALA A 91 -24.75 -16.16 -19.17
CA ALA A 91 -25.95 -15.52 -18.68
C ALA A 91 -26.57 -14.52 -19.69
N GLY A 92 -25.93 -14.32 -20.85
CA GLY A 92 -26.46 -13.45 -21.93
C GLY A 92 -26.38 -11.96 -21.62
N ILE A 93 -25.45 -11.52 -20.78
CA ILE A 93 -25.36 -10.15 -20.25
C ILE A 93 -24.49 -9.28 -21.16
N ASP A 94 -24.96 -8.06 -21.48
CA ASP A 94 -24.08 -7.00 -21.95
C ASP A 94 -23.32 -6.38 -20.74
N PRO A 95 -21.98 -6.50 -20.65
CA PRO A 95 -21.24 -5.99 -19.52
C PRO A 95 -21.11 -4.46 -19.46
N ILE A 96 -21.56 -3.74 -20.50
CA ILE A 96 -21.42 -2.29 -20.58
C ILE A 96 -22.40 -1.59 -19.63
N GLY A 97 -21.91 -0.60 -18.85
CA GLY A 97 -22.75 0.24 -18.01
C GLY A 97 -23.30 -0.42 -16.75
N LYS A 98 -22.84 -1.62 -16.40
CA LYS A 98 -23.26 -2.33 -15.18
C LYS A 98 -22.45 -1.88 -13.98
N ASP A 99 -23.12 -1.60 -12.87
CA ASP A 99 -22.50 -1.25 -11.61
C ASP A 99 -22.05 -2.49 -10.80
N ARG A 100 -21.41 -2.26 -9.67
CA ARG A 100 -20.93 -3.34 -8.81
C ARG A 100 -22.09 -4.16 -8.22
N GLN A 101 -23.21 -3.52 -7.88
CA GLN A 101 -24.36 -4.21 -7.27
C GLN A 101 -24.96 -5.21 -8.24
N PHE A 102 -25.15 -4.83 -9.49
CA PHE A 102 -25.61 -5.74 -10.52
C PHE A 102 -24.78 -7.03 -10.62
N TRP A 103 -23.44 -6.90 -10.56
CA TRP A 103 -22.55 -8.07 -10.59
C TRP A 103 -22.66 -8.95 -9.35
N VAL A 104 -23.07 -8.41 -8.21
CA VAL A 104 -23.39 -9.19 -7.00
C VAL A 104 -24.71 -9.94 -7.21
N ASP A 105 -25.72 -9.27 -7.71
CA ASP A 105 -27.08 -9.80 -7.82
C ASP A 105 -27.16 -10.97 -8.82
N ILE A 106 -26.50 -10.86 -9.96
CA ILE A 106 -26.47 -11.95 -10.94
C ILE A 106 -25.71 -13.20 -10.44
N GLY A 107 -24.80 -13.07 -9.49
CA GLY A 107 -24.15 -14.20 -8.81
C GLY A 107 -25.09 -14.90 -7.84
N ASN A 108 -25.97 -14.14 -7.19
CA ASN A 108 -26.90 -14.66 -6.19
C ASN A 108 -28.16 -15.28 -6.79
N TYR A 109 -28.60 -14.84 -7.98
CA TYR A 109 -29.85 -15.23 -8.60
C TYR A 109 -29.65 -15.85 -9.99
N SER A 110 -30.44 -16.90 -10.28
CA SER A 110 -30.34 -17.63 -11.54
C SER A 110 -30.83 -16.82 -12.75
N SER A 111 -31.77 -15.88 -12.52
CA SER A 111 -32.34 -15.04 -13.58
C SER A 111 -32.89 -13.72 -13.02
N LEU A 112 -33.11 -12.75 -13.92
CA LEU A 112 -33.78 -11.49 -13.60
C LEU A 112 -35.19 -11.72 -13.01
N SER A 113 -35.95 -12.66 -13.56
CA SER A 113 -37.31 -12.99 -13.07
C SER A 113 -37.27 -13.47 -11.62
N THR A 114 -36.33 -14.37 -11.29
CA THR A 114 -36.16 -14.89 -9.91
C THR A 114 -35.81 -13.76 -8.93
N PHE A 115 -34.92 -12.85 -9.32
CA PHE A 115 -34.56 -11.68 -8.54
C PHE A 115 -35.75 -10.76 -8.29
N ASN A 116 -36.42 -10.34 -9.35
CA ASN A 116 -37.54 -9.42 -9.25
C ASN A 116 -38.72 -10.03 -8.47
N GLU A 117 -39.03 -11.31 -8.67
CA GLU A 117 -40.11 -12.00 -7.93
C GLU A 117 -39.82 -12.05 -6.43
N GLU A 118 -38.57 -12.26 -6.02
CA GLU A 118 -38.23 -12.29 -4.62
C GLU A 118 -38.31 -10.91 -3.98
N HIS A 119 -37.80 -9.86 -4.64
CA HIS A 119 -37.90 -8.48 -4.18
C HIS A 119 -39.32 -7.96 -4.13
N LEU A 120 -40.18 -8.37 -5.08
CA LEU A 120 -41.63 -8.10 -5.04
C LEU A 120 -42.29 -8.71 -3.81
N ARG A 121 -41.92 -9.95 -3.44
CA ARG A 121 -42.43 -10.61 -2.21
C ARG A 121 -42.03 -9.85 -0.95
N TRP A 122 -40.82 -9.26 -0.93
CA TRP A 122 -40.36 -8.42 0.16
C TRP A 122 -40.85 -6.98 0.11
N ARG A 123 -41.60 -6.60 -0.93
CA ARG A 123 -42.07 -5.22 -1.21
C ARG A 123 -40.91 -4.22 -1.36
N ASP A 124 -39.78 -4.69 -1.82
CA ASP A 124 -38.61 -3.86 -2.12
C ASP A 124 -38.66 -3.44 -3.61
N PHE A 125 -39.50 -2.47 -3.88
CA PHE A 125 -39.72 -1.97 -5.25
C PHE A 125 -38.54 -1.15 -5.79
N ILE A 126 -37.65 -0.67 -4.90
CA ILE A 126 -36.51 0.17 -5.29
C ILE A 126 -35.39 -0.68 -5.91
N ALA A 127 -35.24 -1.91 -5.45
CA ALA A 127 -34.19 -2.81 -5.94
C ALA A 127 -34.52 -3.46 -7.30
N LEU A 128 -35.77 -3.35 -7.79
CA LEU A 128 -36.19 -4.01 -9.02
C LEU A 128 -35.41 -3.50 -10.23
N TYR A 129 -34.91 -4.40 -11.03
CA TYR A 129 -34.44 -4.09 -12.38
C TYR A 129 -35.57 -4.07 -13.38
N GLU A 130 -35.45 -3.19 -14.37
CA GLU A 130 -36.41 -3.15 -15.49
C GLU A 130 -36.32 -4.45 -16.30
N ASP A 131 -37.48 -4.99 -16.67
CA ASP A 131 -37.54 -6.17 -17.52
C ASP A 131 -37.37 -5.76 -18.99
N ASN A 132 -36.10 -5.55 -19.37
CA ASN A 132 -35.71 -5.21 -20.73
C ASN A 132 -34.33 -5.86 -21.04
N ASP A 133 -33.97 -5.85 -22.32
CA ASP A 133 -32.71 -6.46 -22.79
C ASP A 133 -31.47 -5.92 -22.13
N THR A 134 -31.52 -4.70 -21.58
CA THR A 134 -30.36 -4.07 -20.90
C THR A 134 -30.05 -4.76 -19.57
N TRP A 135 -31.07 -5.16 -18.80
CA TRP A 135 -30.91 -5.73 -17.46
C TRP A 135 -31.19 -7.25 -17.43
N ALA A 136 -31.64 -7.84 -18.55
CA ALA A 136 -31.94 -9.26 -18.61
C ALA A 136 -30.72 -10.13 -18.37
N TRP A 137 -30.90 -11.18 -17.58
CA TRP A 137 -29.93 -12.28 -17.46
C TRP A 137 -30.69 -13.60 -17.17
N ALA A 138 -30.13 -14.70 -17.65
CA ALA A 138 -30.54 -16.04 -17.30
C ALA A 138 -29.34 -16.97 -17.42
N TRP A 139 -28.90 -17.52 -16.30
CA TRP A 139 -27.81 -18.49 -16.31
C TRP A 139 -28.23 -19.79 -17.00
N ASP A 140 -27.37 -20.31 -17.85
CA ASP A 140 -27.56 -21.60 -18.52
C ASP A 140 -27.44 -22.79 -17.57
N SER A 141 -26.70 -22.63 -16.44
CA SER A 141 -26.59 -23.62 -15.37
C SER A 141 -26.17 -23.00 -14.03
N ASP A 142 -26.56 -23.64 -12.93
CA ASP A 142 -26.11 -23.25 -11.58
C ASP A 142 -24.59 -23.40 -11.42
N SER A 143 -23.99 -24.39 -12.05
CA SER A 143 -22.53 -24.57 -12.01
C SER A 143 -21.79 -23.38 -12.63
N ASN A 144 -22.30 -22.81 -13.72
CA ASN A 144 -21.70 -21.64 -14.36
C ASN A 144 -21.91 -20.38 -13.50
N ARG A 145 -23.08 -20.24 -12.85
CA ARG A 145 -23.33 -19.16 -11.89
C ARG A 145 -22.37 -19.23 -10.70
N GLU A 146 -22.17 -20.40 -10.09
CA GLU A 146 -21.22 -20.60 -8.98
C GLU A 146 -19.77 -20.30 -9.39
N ARG A 147 -19.35 -20.73 -10.59
CA ARG A 147 -18.01 -20.43 -11.11
C ARG A 147 -17.80 -18.93 -11.30
N PHE A 148 -18.81 -18.25 -11.87
CA PHE A 148 -18.80 -16.78 -11.97
C PHE A 148 -18.65 -16.14 -10.59
N GLU A 149 -19.50 -16.52 -9.62
CA GLU A 149 -19.48 -15.96 -8.26
C GLU A 149 -18.14 -16.15 -7.58
N ASN A 150 -17.56 -17.35 -7.67
CA ASN A 150 -16.23 -17.63 -7.11
C ASN A 150 -15.14 -16.72 -7.72
N THR A 151 -15.18 -16.48 -9.03
CA THR A 151 -14.22 -15.60 -9.72
C THR A 151 -14.42 -14.14 -9.32
N ARG A 152 -15.69 -13.70 -9.19
CA ARG A 152 -16.04 -12.36 -8.72
C ARG A 152 -15.55 -12.12 -7.28
N ILE A 153 -15.83 -13.07 -6.38
CA ILE A 153 -15.38 -13.00 -4.96
C ILE A 153 -13.84 -12.99 -4.89
N ALA A 154 -13.16 -13.78 -5.71
CA ALA A 154 -11.71 -13.78 -5.79
C ALA A 154 -11.17 -12.42 -6.25
N SER A 155 -11.78 -11.78 -7.27
CA SER A 155 -11.45 -10.41 -7.71
C SER A 155 -11.60 -9.40 -6.57
N ASP A 156 -12.73 -9.41 -5.87
CA ASP A 156 -13.00 -8.53 -4.72
C ASP A 156 -11.99 -8.77 -3.59
N SER A 157 -11.64 -10.02 -3.31
CA SER A 157 -10.66 -10.40 -2.29
C SER A 157 -9.25 -9.87 -2.62
N TRP A 158 -8.82 -9.94 -3.88
CA TRP A 158 -7.56 -9.37 -4.32
C TRP A 158 -7.54 -7.84 -4.22
N ARG A 159 -8.65 -7.18 -4.55
CA ARG A 159 -8.81 -5.73 -4.40
C ARG A 159 -8.72 -5.31 -2.92
N LEU A 160 -9.38 -6.07 -2.04
CA LEU A 160 -9.33 -5.85 -0.59
C LEU A 160 -7.90 -6.02 -0.04
N ARG A 161 -7.17 -7.08 -0.46
CA ARG A 161 -5.75 -7.26 -0.10
C ARG A 161 -4.90 -6.07 -0.52
N GLY A 162 -5.09 -5.56 -1.74
CA GLY A 162 -4.43 -4.34 -2.22
C GLY A 162 -4.69 -3.14 -1.32
N SER A 163 -5.93 -2.97 -0.85
CA SER A 163 -6.31 -1.90 0.06
C SER A 163 -5.64 -2.01 1.44
N PHE A 164 -5.51 -3.21 2.00
CA PHE A 164 -4.76 -3.44 3.23
C PHE A 164 -3.26 -3.15 3.09
N LEU A 165 -2.67 -3.48 1.94
CA LEU A 165 -1.26 -3.19 1.68
C LEU A 165 -0.97 -1.68 1.61
N ILE A 166 -1.93 -0.84 1.21
CA ILE A 166 -1.82 0.62 1.32
C ILE A 166 -1.65 1.04 2.78
N GLY A 167 -2.42 0.43 3.70
CA GLY A 167 -2.20 0.62 5.15
C GLY A 167 -0.79 0.22 5.59
N GLY A 168 -0.24 -0.86 5.02
CA GLY A 168 1.15 -1.28 5.22
C GLY A 168 2.18 -0.23 4.80
N VAL A 169 1.96 0.44 3.65
CA VAL A 169 2.79 1.56 3.19
C VAL A 169 2.77 2.70 4.20
N VAL A 170 1.59 3.13 4.65
CA VAL A 170 1.46 4.20 5.66
C VAL A 170 2.20 3.82 6.95
N LEU A 171 2.07 2.58 7.38
CA LEU A 171 2.77 2.08 8.58
C LEU A 171 4.29 2.10 8.40
N ASN A 172 4.81 1.71 7.22
CA ASN A 172 6.24 1.76 6.91
C ASN A 172 6.81 3.18 7.03
N HIS A 173 6.09 4.20 6.54
CA HIS A 173 6.46 5.61 6.68
C HIS A 173 6.52 6.05 8.15
N ILE A 174 5.50 5.68 8.95
CA ILE A 174 5.44 6.03 10.38
C ILE A 174 6.58 5.38 11.15
N VAL A 175 6.81 4.06 10.93
CA VAL A 175 7.86 3.31 11.63
C VAL A 175 9.25 3.85 11.26
N SER A 176 9.51 4.15 9.98
CA SER A 176 10.75 4.77 9.54
C SER A 176 10.97 6.15 10.20
N ALA A 177 9.92 6.97 10.26
CA ALA A 177 10.02 8.28 10.93
C ALA A 177 10.35 8.17 12.42
N ILE A 178 9.77 7.20 13.12
CA ILE A 178 10.07 6.90 14.53
C ILE A 178 11.53 6.40 14.67
N ASP A 179 11.99 5.53 13.77
CA ASP A 179 13.37 5.03 13.78
C ASP A 179 14.38 6.16 13.52
N ALA A 180 14.10 7.03 12.56
CA ALA A 180 14.92 8.23 12.30
C ALA A 180 14.96 9.19 13.50
N LEU A 181 13.85 9.36 14.23
CA LEU A 181 13.81 10.12 15.47
C LEU A 181 14.70 9.49 16.55
N TYR A 182 14.61 8.18 16.72
CA TYR A 182 15.41 7.42 17.67
C TYR A 182 16.91 7.55 17.35
N LEU A 183 17.31 7.35 16.10
CA LEU A 183 18.69 7.51 15.64
C LEU A 183 19.21 8.92 15.84
N SER A 184 18.41 9.94 15.52
CA SER A 184 18.76 11.35 15.73
C SER A 184 19.04 11.68 17.20
N LYS A 185 18.30 11.06 18.14
CA LYS A 185 18.54 11.25 19.57
C LYS A 185 19.80 10.54 20.05
N ILE A 186 20.08 9.33 19.55
CA ILE A 186 21.28 8.57 19.94
C ILE A 186 22.55 9.21 19.39
N SER A 187 22.55 9.70 18.15
CA SER A 187 23.71 10.38 17.57
C SER A 187 24.11 11.62 18.36
N ASN A 188 23.14 12.32 18.94
CA ASN A 188 23.43 13.45 19.83
C ASN A 188 24.01 13.04 21.20
N ILE A 189 23.85 11.79 21.64
CA ILE A 189 24.39 11.28 22.91
C ILE A 189 25.84 10.75 22.73
N GLN A 190 26.29 10.48 21.52
CA GLN A 190 27.60 9.89 21.25
C GLN A 190 28.78 10.88 21.40
N GLU A 191 28.56 12.16 21.59
CA GLU A 191 29.62 13.12 21.97
C GLU A 191 29.82 13.18 23.47
N THR A 192 30.04 12.03 24.11
CA THR A 192 30.47 11.98 25.51
C THR A 192 31.97 11.87 25.54
N VAL A 193 32.65 12.94 25.87
CA VAL A 193 34.10 12.95 26.02
C VAL A 193 34.47 12.68 27.47
N VAL A 194 35.13 11.55 27.69
CA VAL A 194 35.77 11.24 28.99
C VAL A 194 37.21 11.72 28.91
N SER A 195 37.53 12.80 29.59
CA SER A 195 38.92 13.31 29.67
C SER A 195 39.50 13.12 31.09
N PRO A 196 40.54 12.29 31.22
CA PRO A 196 41.30 12.25 32.44
C PRO A 196 42.15 13.51 32.53
N ASN A 197 42.03 14.25 33.62
CA ASN A 197 42.84 15.42 33.91
C ASN A 197 43.66 15.15 35.17
N TYR A 198 44.99 15.20 35.03
CA TYR A 198 45.89 15.09 36.16
C TYR A 198 46.33 16.48 36.62
N ASN A 199 46.08 16.81 37.88
CA ASN A 199 46.51 18.06 38.47
C ASN A 199 47.81 17.85 39.29
N PRO A 200 48.95 18.25 38.74
CA PRO A 200 50.25 17.99 39.40
C PRO A 200 50.45 18.77 40.70
N HIS A 201 49.62 19.79 40.98
CA HIS A 201 49.77 20.60 42.23
C HIS A 201 49.04 19.96 43.40
N SER A 202 48.01 19.08 43.14
CA SER A 202 47.25 18.43 44.20
C SER A 202 47.38 16.91 44.21
N ASP A 203 48.21 16.36 43.33
CA ASP A 203 48.41 14.90 43.12
C ASP A 203 47.08 14.13 43.01
N LYS A 204 46.09 14.76 42.37
CA LYS A 204 44.76 14.16 42.17
C LYS A 204 44.49 13.94 40.71
N MET A 205 43.93 12.77 40.41
CA MET A 205 43.37 12.43 39.11
C MET A 205 41.88 12.78 39.11
N GLU A 206 41.46 13.67 38.23
CA GLU A 206 40.07 14.03 38.02
C GLU A 206 39.57 13.44 36.68
N LEU A 207 38.44 12.75 36.71
CA LEU A 207 37.76 12.26 35.53
C LEU A 207 36.61 13.22 35.23
N SER A 208 36.75 14.01 34.17
CA SER A 208 35.64 14.84 33.71
C SER A 208 34.86 14.12 32.61
N LEU A 209 33.52 14.00 32.82
CA LEU A 209 32.57 13.48 31.85
C LEU A 209 31.80 14.68 31.26
N THR A 210 32.08 15.01 30.00
CA THR A 210 31.36 16.09 29.31
C THR A 210 30.38 15.45 28.36
N VAL A 211 29.07 15.68 28.59
CA VAL A 211 27.96 15.23 27.73
C VAL A 211 27.49 16.44 26.96
N TYR A 212 27.57 16.38 25.63
CA TYR A 212 26.98 17.39 24.74
C TYR A 212 25.55 16.97 24.38
N PHE A 213 24.58 17.88 24.63
CA PHE A 213 23.17 17.66 24.36
C PHE A 213 22.72 18.41 23.11
#